data_d780ba7e81c0959557f1bbc9f111bc95
#
_entry.id   d780ba7e81c0959557f1bbc9f111bc95
#
_cell.length_a   1.000
_cell.length_b   1.000
_cell.length_c   1.000
_cell.angle_alpha   90.00
_cell.angle_beta   90.00
_cell.angle_gamma   90.00
#
_symmetry.space_group_name_H-M   'P 1'
#
loop_
_entity.id
_entity.type
_entity.pdbx_description
1 polymer ?
#
loop_
_entity_poly.entity_id
_entity_poly.type
_entity_poly.pdbx_seq_one_letter_code
_entity_poly.pdbx_strand_id
1 'polypeptide(L)'
;MTLVQMLATRSIAPFRTEVTSKLETFGSVQETLEKWLKVMAQWMSLVLVFTGGEIAKQMPQESKIFKSTDAQWKKIMERVAEQKLVIPCCQNDLLTSALPKMQEDLEYCQRKLETYLEKKRGVFPRFYFASNSDLLKILSIGTDPSKIQDDFEKMFDAISRVTFDKIDKRLIVAINQDWGGTTETVELDEHIKCEGNIEDWLCRLEGSMQMSMRNIC
;
A
#
# COMPACT_ATOMS: atom_id res chain seq x y z
N MET A 1 -20.89 -36.94 2.87
CA MET A 1 -21.37 -36.82 4.27
C MET A 1 -20.38 -35.98 5.03
N THR A 2 -20.80 -34.88 5.70
CA THR A 2 -19.93 -34.02 6.51
C THR A 2 -19.82 -34.52 7.94
N LEU A 3 -18.77 -34.15 8.68
CA LEU A 3 -18.60 -34.54 10.10
C LEU A 3 -19.81 -34.10 10.96
N VAL A 4 -20.38 -32.96 10.67
CA VAL A 4 -21.59 -32.44 11.33
C VAL A 4 -22.80 -33.35 11.08
N GLN A 5 -23.00 -33.80 9.84
CA GLN A 5 -24.05 -34.80 9.52
C GLN A 5 -23.84 -36.16 10.20
N MET A 6 -22.57 -36.57 10.35
CA MET A 6 -22.24 -37.79 11.10
C MET A 6 -22.67 -37.70 12.57
N LEU A 7 -22.44 -36.56 13.22
CA LEU A 7 -22.84 -36.34 14.62
C LEU A 7 -24.37 -36.41 14.83
N ALA A 8 -25.16 -36.13 13.79
CA ALA A 8 -26.62 -36.17 13.83
C ALA A 8 -27.17 -37.61 13.66
N THR A 9 -26.36 -38.62 13.33
CA THR A 9 -26.82 -39.99 13.11
C THR A 9 -27.02 -40.74 14.43
N ARG A 10 -28.01 -41.66 14.47
CA ARG A 10 -28.29 -42.50 15.66
C ARG A 10 -27.15 -43.47 15.99
N SER A 11 -26.38 -43.87 14.98
CA SER A 11 -25.30 -44.89 15.11
C SER A 11 -23.95 -44.25 15.50
N ILE A 12 -23.88 -42.96 15.82
CA ILE A 12 -22.63 -42.26 16.09
C ILE A 12 -22.01 -42.61 17.46
N ALA A 13 -22.79 -43.18 18.38
CA ALA A 13 -22.39 -43.37 19.80
C ALA A 13 -20.95 -43.89 19.97
N PRO A 14 -20.50 -44.96 19.30
CA PRO A 14 -19.13 -45.48 19.48
C PRO A 14 -18.05 -44.59 18.88
N PHE A 15 -18.37 -43.73 17.90
CA PHE A 15 -17.43 -42.86 17.20
C PHE A 15 -17.56 -41.40 17.57
N ARG A 16 -18.50 -41.03 18.44
CA ARG A 16 -18.83 -39.64 18.80
C ARG A 16 -17.59 -38.85 19.21
N THR A 17 -16.78 -39.41 20.11
CA THR A 17 -15.59 -38.73 20.63
C THR A 17 -14.57 -38.44 19.53
N GLU A 18 -14.35 -39.42 18.65
CA GLU A 18 -13.40 -39.26 17.53
C GLU A 18 -13.88 -38.21 16.52
N VAL A 19 -15.18 -38.26 16.15
CA VAL A 19 -15.76 -37.29 15.20
C VAL A 19 -15.77 -35.89 15.79
N THR A 20 -16.08 -35.75 17.09
CA THR A 20 -16.02 -34.45 17.78
C THR A 20 -14.59 -33.90 17.79
N SER A 21 -13.61 -34.70 18.19
CA SER A 21 -12.20 -34.30 18.19
C SER A 21 -11.71 -33.88 16.80
N LYS A 22 -12.12 -34.58 15.74
CA LYS A 22 -11.79 -34.20 14.37
C LYS A 22 -12.45 -32.87 13.98
N LEU A 23 -13.72 -32.69 14.36
CA LEU A 23 -14.44 -31.44 14.08
C LEU A 23 -13.79 -30.24 14.76
N GLU A 24 -13.41 -30.39 16.04
CA GLU A 24 -12.67 -29.35 16.79
C GLU A 24 -11.32 -29.05 16.15
N THR A 25 -10.57 -30.08 15.74
CA THR A 25 -9.30 -29.93 15.03
C THR A 25 -9.47 -29.12 13.74
N PHE A 26 -10.45 -29.47 12.90
CA PHE A 26 -10.67 -28.75 11.65
C PHE A 26 -11.21 -27.33 11.88
N GLY A 27 -12.02 -27.10 12.92
CA GLY A 27 -12.47 -25.79 13.32
C GLY A 27 -11.30 -24.87 13.71
N SER A 28 -10.39 -25.38 14.56
CA SER A 28 -9.18 -24.65 14.95
C SER A 28 -8.24 -24.39 13.77
N VAL A 29 -8.08 -25.34 12.86
CA VAL A 29 -7.29 -25.17 11.64
C VAL A 29 -7.91 -24.06 10.75
N GLN A 30 -9.23 -24.08 10.57
CA GLN A 30 -9.93 -23.07 9.78
C GLN A 30 -9.71 -21.66 10.36
N GLU A 31 -9.94 -21.48 11.65
CA GLU A 31 -9.72 -20.17 12.30
C GLU A 31 -8.28 -19.67 12.16
N THR A 32 -7.31 -20.57 12.30
CA THR A 32 -5.89 -20.23 12.14
C THR A 32 -5.59 -19.80 10.71
N LEU A 33 -6.11 -20.53 9.71
CA LEU A 33 -5.92 -20.19 8.29
C LEU A 33 -6.58 -18.87 7.93
N GLU A 34 -7.77 -18.57 8.44
CA GLU A 34 -8.44 -17.29 8.20
C GLU A 34 -7.61 -16.10 8.74
N LYS A 35 -7.11 -16.22 9.98
CA LYS A 35 -6.21 -15.21 10.57
C LYS A 35 -4.90 -15.09 9.78
N TRP A 36 -4.32 -16.22 9.39
CA TRP A 36 -3.09 -16.26 8.59
C TRP A 36 -3.25 -15.57 7.24
N LEU A 37 -4.31 -15.87 6.49
CA LEU A 37 -4.61 -15.23 5.21
C LEU A 37 -4.82 -13.72 5.37
N LYS A 38 -5.48 -13.29 6.44
CA LYS A 38 -5.67 -11.86 6.74
C LYS A 38 -4.34 -11.16 7.00
N VAL A 39 -3.47 -11.74 7.85
CA VAL A 39 -2.13 -11.21 8.12
C VAL A 39 -1.29 -11.16 6.84
N MET A 40 -1.33 -12.21 6.03
CA MET A 40 -0.60 -12.26 4.76
C MET A 40 -1.04 -11.15 3.81
N ALA A 41 -2.34 -10.94 3.63
CA ALA A 41 -2.87 -9.88 2.76
C ALA A 41 -2.45 -8.48 3.25
N GLN A 42 -2.53 -8.22 4.55
CA GLN A 42 -2.08 -6.96 5.15
C GLN A 42 -0.57 -6.76 5.00
N TRP A 43 0.23 -7.79 5.27
CA TRP A 43 1.68 -7.75 5.10
C TRP A 43 2.06 -7.45 3.64
N MET A 44 1.43 -8.12 2.67
CA MET A 44 1.69 -7.91 1.24
C MET A 44 1.39 -6.47 0.80
N SER A 45 0.34 -5.86 1.33
CA SER A 45 -0.03 -4.47 1.00
C SER A 45 0.97 -3.43 1.55
N LEU A 46 1.65 -3.74 2.66
CA LEU A 46 2.53 -2.81 3.36
C LEU A 46 4.02 -3.03 3.08
N VAL A 47 4.42 -4.23 2.63
CA VAL A 47 5.83 -4.59 2.47
C VAL A 47 6.58 -3.65 1.55
N LEU A 48 6.01 -3.29 0.40
CA LEU A 48 6.67 -2.39 -0.56
C LEU A 48 6.78 -0.95 -0.03
N VAL A 49 5.86 -0.53 0.84
CA VAL A 49 5.84 0.82 1.42
C VAL A 49 6.91 0.98 2.50
N PHE A 50 7.06 -0.03 3.38
CA PHE A 50 7.92 0.08 4.57
C PHE A 50 9.30 -0.58 4.44
N THR A 51 9.56 -1.40 3.41
CA THR A 51 10.87 -2.04 3.20
C THR A 51 11.88 -1.13 2.52
N GLY A 52 11.44 -0.08 1.85
CA GLY A 52 12.34 0.88 1.20
C GLY A 52 11.58 2.11 0.71
N GLY A 53 12.27 3.23 0.58
CA GLY A 53 11.71 4.43 -0.02
C GLY A 53 11.52 5.59 0.94
N GLU A 54 10.97 6.68 0.41
CA GLU A 54 10.85 7.96 1.11
C GLU A 54 9.79 7.91 2.23
N ILE A 55 8.70 7.17 2.03
CA ILE A 55 7.64 7.01 3.03
C ILE A 55 8.16 6.36 4.31
N ALA A 56 9.00 5.33 4.18
CA ALA A 56 9.62 4.67 5.34
C ALA A 56 10.50 5.61 6.18
N LYS A 57 11.12 6.62 5.55
CA LYS A 57 11.91 7.65 6.25
C LYS A 57 11.01 8.66 6.96
N GLN A 58 9.87 9.01 6.36
CA GLN A 58 8.91 9.96 6.93
C GLN A 58 8.05 9.34 8.05
N MET A 59 7.98 7.99 8.12
CA MET A 59 7.25 7.22 9.13
C MET A 59 8.17 6.24 9.88
N PRO A 60 9.17 6.72 10.64
CA PRO A 60 10.23 5.87 11.21
C PRO A 60 9.71 4.93 12.30
N GLN A 61 8.70 5.32 13.07
CA GLN A 61 8.13 4.49 14.14
C GLN A 61 7.37 3.30 13.54
N GLU A 62 6.50 3.58 12.57
CA GLU A 62 5.71 2.56 11.86
C GLU A 62 6.63 1.63 11.06
N SER A 63 7.66 2.17 10.42
CA SER A 63 8.69 1.40 9.71
C SER A 63 9.43 0.44 10.65
N LYS A 64 9.72 0.84 11.90
CA LYS A 64 10.35 -0.02 12.89
C LYS A 64 9.43 -1.16 13.32
N ILE A 65 8.15 -0.87 13.58
CA ILE A 65 7.14 -1.87 13.93
C ILE A 65 6.98 -2.87 12.77
N PHE A 66 6.79 -2.36 11.55
CA PHE A 66 6.65 -3.20 10.36
C PHE A 66 7.87 -4.13 10.16
N LYS A 67 9.09 -3.62 10.27
CA LYS A 67 10.32 -4.43 10.14
C LYS A 67 10.41 -5.53 11.18
N SER A 68 9.97 -5.27 12.41
CA SER A 68 9.91 -6.31 13.46
C SER A 68 8.91 -7.40 13.08
N THR A 69 7.71 -7.02 12.63
CA THR A 69 6.66 -7.95 12.19
C THR A 69 7.10 -8.71 10.94
N ASP A 70 7.75 -8.06 9.97
CA ASP A 70 8.30 -8.69 8.75
C ASP A 70 9.34 -9.76 9.08
N ALA A 71 10.24 -9.48 10.01
CA ALA A 71 11.24 -10.46 10.43
C ALA A 71 10.61 -11.69 11.11
N GLN A 72 9.59 -11.48 11.94
CA GLN A 72 8.84 -12.57 12.57
C GLN A 72 8.05 -13.37 11.52
N TRP A 73 7.37 -12.68 10.60
CA TRP A 73 6.63 -13.28 9.51
C TRP A 73 7.49 -14.20 8.64
N LYS A 74 8.64 -13.71 8.18
CA LYS A 74 9.61 -14.49 7.39
C LYS A 74 10.07 -15.74 8.12
N LYS A 75 10.41 -15.62 9.41
CA LYS A 75 10.83 -16.74 10.24
C LYS A 75 9.74 -17.81 10.42
N ILE A 76 8.47 -17.39 10.52
CA ILE A 76 7.33 -18.30 10.58
C ILE A 76 7.17 -19.00 9.22
N MET A 77 7.22 -18.26 8.11
CA MET A 77 7.06 -18.82 6.77
C MET A 77 8.16 -19.83 6.42
N GLU A 78 9.40 -19.60 6.82
CA GLU A 78 10.51 -20.55 6.67
C GLU A 78 10.19 -21.89 7.37
N ARG A 79 9.74 -21.83 8.63
CA ARG A 79 9.35 -23.05 9.39
C ARG A 79 8.18 -23.80 8.77
N VAL A 80 7.18 -23.06 8.28
CA VAL A 80 6.02 -23.63 7.59
C VAL A 80 6.45 -24.32 6.29
N ALA A 81 7.36 -23.72 5.53
CA ALA A 81 7.89 -24.31 4.30
C ALA A 81 8.65 -25.64 4.56
N GLU A 82 9.30 -25.78 5.72
CA GLU A 82 9.94 -27.02 6.14
C GLU A 82 8.90 -28.09 6.53
N GLN A 83 7.83 -27.71 7.22
CA GLN A 83 6.86 -28.63 7.82
C GLN A 83 5.86 -29.21 6.79
N LYS A 84 5.52 -28.47 5.73
CA LYS A 84 4.69 -28.84 4.56
C LYS A 84 3.28 -29.42 4.84
N LEU A 85 2.91 -29.69 6.06
CA LEU A 85 1.62 -30.25 6.45
C LEU A 85 0.75 -29.21 7.15
N VAL A 86 -0.49 -29.03 6.66
CA VAL A 86 -1.40 -27.96 7.12
C VAL A 86 -1.78 -28.11 8.59
N ILE A 87 -2.23 -29.30 9.01
CA ILE A 87 -2.72 -29.54 10.38
C ILE A 87 -1.60 -29.27 11.41
N PRO A 88 -0.41 -29.89 11.32
CA PRO A 88 0.68 -29.60 12.25
C PRO A 88 1.14 -28.14 12.23
N CYS A 89 1.11 -27.48 11.06
CA CYS A 89 1.44 -26.05 10.97
C CYS A 89 0.44 -25.19 11.73
N CYS A 90 -0.87 -25.44 11.56
CA CYS A 90 -1.93 -24.66 12.21
C CYS A 90 -2.09 -24.97 13.71
N GLN A 91 -1.65 -26.13 14.16
CA GLN A 91 -1.62 -26.50 15.58
C GLN A 91 -0.35 -26.04 16.31
N ASN A 92 0.51 -25.28 15.63
CA ASN A 92 1.73 -24.76 16.23
C ASN A 92 1.41 -23.54 17.10
N ASP A 93 1.64 -23.64 18.40
CA ASP A 93 1.37 -22.59 19.40
C ASP A 93 2.11 -21.28 19.07
N LEU A 94 3.29 -21.34 18.44
CA LEU A 94 4.04 -20.15 18.03
C LEU A 94 3.31 -19.40 16.90
N LEU A 95 2.69 -20.11 15.97
CA LEU A 95 1.92 -19.47 14.90
C LEU A 95 0.63 -18.90 15.46
N THR A 96 -0.14 -19.68 16.20
CA THR A 96 -1.45 -19.26 16.74
C THR A 96 -1.34 -18.08 17.70
N SER A 97 -0.29 -18.00 18.51
CA SER A 97 -0.04 -16.89 19.42
C SER A 97 0.54 -15.64 18.73
N ALA A 98 1.32 -15.81 17.66
CA ALA A 98 1.94 -14.70 16.96
C ALA A 98 0.96 -13.97 16.01
N LEU A 99 0.04 -14.68 15.34
CA LEU A 99 -0.86 -14.11 14.34
C LEU A 99 -1.71 -12.93 14.87
N PRO A 100 -2.35 -12.99 16.06
CA PRO A 100 -3.13 -11.86 16.57
C PRO A 100 -2.27 -10.61 16.76
N LYS A 101 -1.08 -10.75 17.33
CA LYS A 101 -0.16 -9.64 17.56
C LYS A 101 0.33 -9.03 16.23
N MET A 102 0.68 -9.86 15.26
CA MET A 102 1.04 -9.40 13.93
C MET A 102 -0.09 -8.63 13.25
N GLN A 103 -1.32 -9.13 13.37
CA GLN A 103 -2.48 -8.45 12.83
C GLN A 103 -2.66 -7.06 13.44
N GLU A 104 -2.57 -6.94 14.77
CA GLU A 104 -2.65 -5.64 15.47
C GLU A 104 -1.58 -4.66 15.00
N ASP A 105 -0.32 -5.11 14.88
CA ASP A 105 0.81 -4.29 14.46
C ASP A 105 0.65 -3.82 13.00
N LEU A 106 0.19 -4.71 12.09
CA LEU A 106 -0.08 -4.37 10.69
C LEU A 106 -1.29 -3.43 10.55
N GLU A 107 -2.36 -3.66 11.29
CA GLU A 107 -3.53 -2.76 11.33
C GLU A 107 -3.15 -1.37 11.87
N TYR A 108 -2.27 -1.30 12.85
CA TYR A 108 -1.73 -0.03 13.33
C TYR A 108 -0.94 0.68 12.23
N CYS A 109 -0.01 -0.02 11.56
CA CYS A 109 0.76 0.55 10.45
C CYS A 109 -0.15 1.04 9.31
N GLN A 110 -1.17 0.27 8.95
CA GLN A 110 -2.13 0.64 7.91
C GLN A 110 -2.90 1.91 8.28
N ARG A 111 -3.47 2.01 9.48
CA ARG A 111 -4.20 3.21 9.94
C ARG A 111 -3.32 4.45 9.96
N LYS A 112 -2.05 4.31 10.37
CA LYS A 112 -1.09 5.42 10.36
C LYS A 112 -0.73 5.86 8.95
N LEU A 113 -0.58 4.90 8.03
CA LEU A 113 -0.37 5.19 6.62
C LEU A 113 -1.56 5.94 6.00
N GLU A 114 -2.79 5.50 6.28
CA GLU A 114 -4.01 6.19 5.84
C GLU A 114 -4.05 7.64 6.37
N THR A 115 -3.75 7.83 7.65
CA THR A 115 -3.66 9.18 8.24
C THR A 115 -2.57 10.04 7.57
N TYR A 116 -1.45 9.44 7.23
CA TYR A 116 -0.37 10.11 6.49
C TYR A 116 -0.83 10.55 5.09
N LEU A 117 -1.50 9.66 4.35
CA LEU A 117 -2.04 9.99 3.02
C LEU A 117 -3.09 11.10 3.09
N GLU A 118 -3.97 11.08 4.09
CA GLU A 118 -4.97 12.15 4.29
C GLU A 118 -4.31 13.50 4.59
N LYS A 119 -3.23 13.53 5.36
CA LYS A 119 -2.46 14.78 5.56
C LYS A 119 -1.88 15.30 4.24
N LYS A 120 -1.35 14.42 3.39
CA LYS A 120 -0.82 14.80 2.07
C LYS A 120 -1.93 15.35 1.14
N ARG A 121 -3.11 14.73 1.16
CA ARG A 121 -4.30 15.21 0.46
C ARG A 121 -4.77 16.57 0.96
N GLY A 122 -4.68 16.82 2.27
CA GLY A 122 -4.99 18.13 2.85
C GLY A 122 -4.04 19.25 2.39
N VAL A 123 -2.77 18.95 2.08
CA VAL A 123 -1.81 19.92 1.55
C VAL A 123 -2.04 20.15 0.06
N PHE A 124 -2.21 19.11 -0.72
CA PHE A 124 -2.48 19.19 -2.16
C PHE A 124 -3.79 18.46 -2.50
N PRO A 125 -4.94 19.17 -2.55
CA PRO A 125 -6.26 18.56 -2.69
C PRO A 125 -6.46 17.73 -3.96
N ARG A 126 -5.70 17.97 -5.04
CA ARG A 126 -5.78 17.14 -6.25
C ARG A 126 -5.36 15.68 -6.03
N PHE A 127 -4.68 15.38 -4.95
CA PHE A 127 -4.43 13.99 -4.55
C PHE A 127 -5.69 13.18 -4.21
N TYR A 128 -6.85 13.83 -4.01
CA TYR A 128 -8.13 13.14 -3.89
C TYR A 128 -8.59 12.46 -5.18
N PHE A 129 -8.10 12.88 -6.34
CA PHE A 129 -8.38 12.22 -7.62
C PHE A 129 -7.56 10.93 -7.80
N ALA A 130 -6.46 10.79 -7.10
CA ALA A 130 -5.61 9.61 -7.15
C ALA A 130 -6.06 8.54 -6.13
N SER A 131 -6.02 7.26 -6.53
CA SER A 131 -6.22 6.16 -5.59
C SER A 131 -5.11 6.11 -4.53
N ASN A 132 -5.33 5.37 -3.42
CA ASN A 132 -4.28 5.19 -2.41
C ASN A 132 -3.01 4.55 -2.99
N SER A 133 -3.15 3.60 -3.91
CA SER A 133 -2.01 2.95 -4.58
C SER A 133 -1.23 3.90 -5.48
N ASP A 134 -1.94 4.74 -6.24
CA ASP A 134 -1.30 5.74 -7.09
C ASP A 134 -0.62 6.83 -6.25
N LEU A 135 -1.28 7.29 -5.19
CA LEU A 135 -0.70 8.27 -4.28
C LEU A 135 0.56 7.74 -3.59
N LEU A 136 0.56 6.48 -3.15
CA LEU A 136 1.74 5.83 -2.60
C LEU A 136 2.87 5.74 -3.64
N LYS A 137 2.55 5.41 -4.89
CA LYS A 137 3.52 5.42 -5.99
C LYS A 137 4.12 6.82 -6.18
N ILE A 138 3.28 7.84 -6.30
CA ILE A 138 3.70 9.25 -6.45
C ILE A 138 4.62 9.68 -5.30
N LEU A 139 4.22 9.46 -4.05
CA LEU A 139 5.00 9.81 -2.87
C LEU A 139 6.31 9.00 -2.72
N SER A 140 6.37 7.81 -3.31
CA SER A 140 7.56 6.95 -3.30
C SER A 140 8.59 7.34 -4.36
N ILE A 141 8.21 8.10 -5.40
CA ILE A 141 9.12 8.59 -6.47
C ILE A 141 10.22 9.47 -5.87
N GLY A 142 9.93 10.16 -4.76
CA GLY A 142 10.91 10.89 -3.99
C GLY A 142 11.51 12.08 -4.75
N THR A 143 12.82 12.07 -4.94
CA THR A 143 13.59 13.21 -5.47
C THR A 143 13.75 13.21 -7.00
N ASP A 144 13.17 12.27 -7.73
CA ASP A 144 13.28 12.19 -9.19
C ASP A 144 11.97 12.60 -9.87
N PRO A 145 11.77 13.89 -10.16
CA PRO A 145 10.51 14.38 -10.72
C PRO A 145 10.22 13.89 -12.14
N SER A 146 11.21 13.34 -12.85
CA SER A 146 10.98 12.79 -14.19
C SER A 146 10.05 11.58 -14.20
N LYS A 147 10.00 10.83 -13.10
CA LYS A 147 9.18 9.63 -12.96
C LYS A 147 7.70 9.90 -12.68
N ILE A 148 7.34 11.16 -12.36
CA ILE A 148 5.95 11.53 -12.10
C ILE A 148 5.16 11.78 -13.39
N GLN A 149 5.81 11.82 -14.54
CA GLN A 149 5.19 12.15 -15.84
C GLN A 149 3.90 11.36 -16.11
N ASP A 150 3.95 10.05 -15.92
CA ASP A 150 2.80 9.15 -16.18
C ASP A 150 1.65 9.31 -15.17
N ASP A 151 1.87 10.05 -14.09
CA ASP A 151 0.90 10.21 -13.01
C ASP A 151 0.24 11.61 -13.02
N PHE A 152 0.68 12.53 -13.92
CA PHE A 152 0.05 13.86 -14.04
C PHE A 152 -1.43 13.79 -14.43
N GLU A 153 -1.79 12.93 -15.39
CA GLU A 153 -3.19 12.73 -15.82
C GLU A 153 -4.10 12.24 -14.68
N LYS A 154 -3.54 11.67 -13.62
CA LYS A 154 -4.31 11.24 -12.43
C LYS A 154 -4.66 12.40 -11.50
N MET A 155 -3.97 13.53 -11.63
CA MET A 155 -4.13 14.70 -10.77
C MET A 155 -4.69 15.91 -11.53
N PHE A 156 -4.45 15.97 -12.83
CA PHE A 156 -4.83 17.07 -13.71
C PHE A 156 -5.56 16.54 -14.94
N ASP A 157 -6.74 17.06 -15.21
CA ASP A 157 -7.58 16.62 -16.34
C ASP A 157 -6.99 17.04 -17.71
N ALA A 158 -6.34 18.20 -17.74
CA ALA A 158 -5.85 18.80 -18.97
C ALA A 158 -4.31 18.92 -19.04
N ILE A 159 -3.58 18.06 -18.34
CA ILE A 159 -2.11 18.01 -18.41
C ILE A 159 -1.68 16.57 -18.54
N SER A 160 -1.10 16.21 -19.68
CA SER A 160 -0.54 14.88 -19.87
C SER A 160 0.87 14.80 -19.30
N ARG A 161 1.66 15.86 -19.42
CA ARG A 161 3.06 15.86 -18.95
C ARG A 161 3.59 17.28 -18.76
N VAL A 162 4.78 17.38 -18.16
CA VAL A 162 5.53 18.64 -18.01
C VAL A 162 6.84 18.56 -18.79
N THR A 163 7.34 19.72 -19.23
CA THR A 163 8.65 19.85 -19.84
C THR A 163 9.65 20.35 -18.81
N PHE A 164 10.77 19.63 -18.68
CA PHE A 164 11.88 20.05 -17.84
C PHE A 164 12.91 20.85 -18.66
N ASP A 165 13.63 21.72 -17.98
CA ASP A 165 14.76 22.44 -18.57
C ASP A 165 15.83 21.44 -19.06
N LYS A 166 16.56 21.81 -20.12
CA LYS A 166 17.57 20.97 -20.74
C LYS A 166 18.80 20.76 -19.88
N ILE A 167 19.13 21.74 -19.02
CA ILE A 167 20.31 21.74 -18.15
C ILE A 167 19.91 21.22 -16.77
N ASP A 168 18.85 21.79 -16.16
CA ASP A 168 18.34 21.39 -14.86
C ASP A 168 17.07 20.56 -15.00
N LYS A 169 17.21 19.22 -14.99
CA LYS A 169 16.11 18.27 -15.09
C LYS A 169 15.15 18.28 -13.91
N ARG A 170 15.37 19.16 -12.92
CA ARG A 170 14.45 19.40 -11.80
C ARG A 170 13.65 20.70 -11.97
N LEU A 171 13.89 21.45 -13.03
CA LEU A 171 13.21 22.72 -13.30
C LEU A 171 12.12 22.49 -14.35
N ILE A 172 10.85 22.65 -13.97
CA ILE A 172 9.71 22.60 -14.89
C ILE A 172 9.58 23.96 -15.55
N VAL A 173 9.55 23.97 -16.88
CA VAL A 173 9.50 25.18 -17.71
C VAL A 173 8.18 25.31 -18.49
N ALA A 174 7.51 24.20 -18.80
CA ALA A 174 6.26 24.22 -19.54
C ALA A 174 5.37 23.04 -19.16
N ILE A 175 4.08 23.17 -19.43
CA ILE A 175 3.08 22.10 -19.33
C ILE A 175 2.62 21.71 -20.72
N ASN A 176 2.28 20.41 -20.89
CA ASN A 176 1.88 19.88 -22.18
C ASN A 176 0.57 19.10 -22.04
N GLN A 177 -0.29 19.25 -23.04
CA GLN A 177 -1.47 18.44 -23.24
C GLN A 177 -1.38 17.74 -24.59
N ASP A 178 -1.60 16.43 -24.59
CA ASP A 178 -1.70 15.64 -25.81
C ASP A 178 -3.18 15.44 -26.18
N TRP A 179 -3.59 15.96 -27.34
CA TRP A 179 -4.94 15.82 -27.84
C TRP A 179 -4.95 15.46 -29.33
N GLY A 180 -5.58 14.33 -29.68
CA GLY A 180 -5.82 13.96 -31.07
C GLY A 180 -4.58 13.85 -31.95
N GLY A 181 -3.41 13.52 -31.37
CA GLY A 181 -2.13 13.41 -32.08
C GLY A 181 -1.36 14.74 -32.18
N THR A 182 -1.85 15.82 -31.59
CA THR A 182 -1.14 17.09 -31.43
C THR A 182 -0.79 17.33 -29.98
N THR A 183 0.37 17.94 -29.73
CA THR A 183 0.78 18.36 -28.39
C THR A 183 0.67 19.89 -28.31
N GLU A 184 -0.18 20.37 -27.41
CA GLU A 184 -0.22 21.78 -27.02
C GLU A 184 0.76 21.99 -25.88
N THR A 185 1.59 23.04 -25.99
CA THR A 185 2.60 23.39 -25.00
C THR A 185 2.38 24.81 -24.53
N VAL A 186 2.28 24.98 -23.22
CA VAL A 186 2.18 26.31 -22.57
C VAL A 186 3.42 26.51 -21.70
N GLU A 187 4.20 27.54 -22.03
CA GLU A 187 5.34 27.94 -21.21
C GLU A 187 4.86 28.58 -19.90
N LEU A 188 5.53 28.29 -18.80
CA LEU A 188 5.23 28.87 -17.50
C LEU A 188 5.96 30.20 -17.34
N ASP A 189 5.24 31.26 -16.89
CA ASP A 189 5.85 32.52 -16.58
C ASP A 189 6.87 32.42 -15.43
N GLU A 190 6.58 31.58 -14.45
CA GLU A 190 7.47 31.25 -13.36
C GLU A 190 7.83 29.77 -13.42
N HIS A 191 9.11 29.49 -13.64
CA HIS A 191 9.62 28.12 -13.67
C HIS A 191 9.65 27.52 -12.28
N ILE A 192 9.25 26.24 -12.15
CA ILE A 192 9.10 25.57 -10.86
C ILE A 192 10.21 24.56 -10.63
N LYS A 193 11.00 24.79 -9.60
CA LYS A 193 12.02 23.85 -9.16
C LYS A 193 11.42 22.76 -8.27
N CYS A 194 11.60 21.50 -8.67
CA CYS A 194 11.10 20.33 -7.95
C CYS A 194 12.06 19.99 -6.79
N GLU A 195 11.92 20.71 -5.69
CA GLU A 195 12.70 20.52 -4.46
C GLU A 195 11.79 20.39 -3.24
N GLY A 196 12.22 19.59 -2.26
CA GLY A 196 11.44 19.32 -1.06
C GLY A 196 10.40 18.20 -1.26
N ASN A 197 9.27 18.31 -0.57
CA ASN A 197 8.20 17.34 -0.72
C ASN A 197 7.45 17.55 -2.04
N ILE A 198 6.89 16.47 -2.56
CA ILE A 198 6.16 16.49 -3.84
C ILE A 198 4.97 17.43 -3.79
N GLU A 199 4.19 17.39 -2.72
CA GLU A 199 3.02 18.27 -2.54
C GLU A 199 3.39 19.76 -2.56
N ASP A 200 4.55 20.14 -2.03
CA ASP A 200 4.94 21.56 -1.93
C ASP A 200 5.25 22.16 -3.32
N TRP A 201 5.99 21.44 -4.16
CA TRP A 201 6.26 21.93 -5.50
C TRP A 201 5.09 21.74 -6.47
N LEU A 202 4.20 20.75 -6.27
CA LEU A 202 2.94 20.63 -7.02
C LEU A 202 2.00 21.80 -6.74
N CYS A 203 1.90 22.27 -5.49
CA CYS A 203 1.13 23.48 -5.15
C CYS A 203 1.70 24.72 -5.87
N ARG A 204 3.04 24.86 -5.90
CA ARG A 204 3.69 25.97 -6.65
C ARG A 204 3.44 25.87 -8.15
N LEU A 205 3.51 24.64 -8.71
CA LEU A 205 3.21 24.40 -10.12
C LEU A 205 1.77 24.80 -10.45
N GLU A 206 0.79 24.41 -9.64
CA GLU A 206 -0.60 24.79 -9.84
C GLU A 206 -0.79 26.31 -9.81
N GLY A 207 -0.14 27.01 -8.88
CA GLY A 207 -0.17 28.48 -8.82
C GLY A 207 0.44 29.14 -10.07
N SER A 208 1.62 28.68 -10.51
CA SER A 208 2.29 29.18 -11.72
C SER A 208 1.45 28.94 -12.98
N MET A 209 0.85 27.75 -13.11
CA MET A 209 -0.06 27.45 -14.22
C MET A 209 -1.25 28.41 -14.28
N GLN A 210 -1.90 28.67 -13.13
CA GLN A 210 -3.04 29.60 -13.05
C GLN A 210 -2.64 31.02 -13.44
N MET A 211 -1.43 31.45 -13.06
CA MET A 211 -0.91 32.78 -13.47
C MET A 211 -0.64 32.84 -14.96
N SER A 212 0.11 31.88 -15.51
CA SER A 212 0.45 31.83 -16.92
C SER A 212 -0.79 31.77 -17.81
N MET A 213 -1.80 30.98 -17.43
CA MET A 213 -3.07 30.89 -18.17
C MET A 213 -3.85 32.23 -18.13
N ARG A 214 -3.84 32.97 -17.02
CA ARG A 214 -4.48 34.28 -16.93
C ARG A 214 -3.81 35.34 -17.81
N ASN A 215 -2.48 35.21 -18.01
CA ASN A 215 -1.73 36.15 -18.83
C ASN A 215 -1.87 35.88 -20.35
N ILE A 216 -2.29 34.67 -20.73
CA ILE A 216 -2.56 34.29 -22.12
C ILE A 216 -3.98 34.66 -22.54
N CYS A 217 -4.95 34.67 -21.60
CA CYS A 217 -6.35 35.05 -21.85
C CYS A 217 -6.54 36.56 -21.75
#